data_e934a61c416f5f0a22de45e0af98cb7b
#
_entry.id   e934a61c416f5f0a22de45e0af98cb7b
#
_cell.length_a   1.000
_cell.length_b   1.000
_cell.length_c   1.000
_cell.angle_alpha   90.00
_cell.angle_beta   90.00
_cell.angle_gamma   90.00
#
_symmetry.space_group_name_H-M   'P 1'
#
loop_
_entity.id
_entity.type
_entity.pdbx_description
1 polymer ?
#
loop_
_entity_poly.entity_id
_entity_poly.type
_entity_poly.pdbx_seq_one_letter_code
_entity_poly.pdbx_strand_id
1 'polypeptide(L)'
;MKKILLCMGLSALFAGCGGREKPLAEVVDEALARAERQVLLMAEKYSGREGRLPRTWENGEDVSSDSRWWCSGFFPGTLWYVYENSRDPRVLEYARMYTARVEREKYTTDNHDVGFMLYCSFGNGLRLTGDKSYEEVLLTGARSLATRFKPEVGLIRSWDHNRDKWQYPVIIDNMMNLELLLWAAGYSGDESFRKMAVSHADKTMEYHYRPDFSSWHVVSYDTVSGKPHIRQTHQGFSDDSAWSRGQAWGLYGYTCMFRLTGEERYLQQARRIAVFLLNHPNMPADGVPYWDFDSSEIPDTPRDASAAAIMASALIELSGFAEGAEADEYMAFAEKQIRSLASPEYTAPEGTNGDFILMHSTGAYPFSSEVDVPLTYADYYYLEALTRLKRRLQS
;
A
#
# COMPACT_ATOMS: atom_id res chain seq x y z
N MET A 1 52.41 23.02 56.90
CA MET A 1 52.57 21.84 55.95
C MET A 1 51.23 21.57 55.32
N LYS A 2 50.98 22.10 54.11
CA LYS A 2 49.74 21.89 53.35
C LYS A 2 49.98 20.73 52.37
N LYS A 3 49.21 19.63 52.49
CA LYS A 3 49.22 18.54 51.54
C LYS A 3 48.32 18.92 50.35
N ILE A 4 48.91 18.96 49.17
CA ILE A 4 48.20 19.14 47.89
C ILE A 4 47.82 17.72 47.42
N LEU A 5 46.51 17.47 47.29
CA LEU A 5 45.94 16.27 46.68
C LEU A 5 45.84 16.49 45.17
N LEU A 6 46.56 15.74 44.40
CA LEU A 6 46.54 15.72 42.94
C LEU A 6 45.43 14.77 42.48
N CYS A 7 44.30 15.26 41.99
CA CYS A 7 43.26 14.46 41.34
C CYS A 7 43.67 14.23 39.88
N MET A 8 44.10 13.00 39.55
CA MET A 8 44.21 12.55 38.16
C MET A 8 42.80 12.25 37.64
N GLY A 9 42.31 13.10 36.75
CA GLY A 9 41.10 12.86 35.98
C GLY A 9 41.36 11.82 34.89
N LEU A 10 40.73 10.65 35.01
CA LEU A 10 40.72 9.62 33.97
C LEU A 10 39.67 10.06 32.92
N SER A 11 40.12 10.65 31.81
CA SER A 11 39.27 10.89 30.64
C SER A 11 39.01 9.58 29.93
N ALA A 12 37.82 8.99 30.13
CA ALA A 12 37.35 7.86 29.34
C ALA A 12 36.99 8.37 27.93
N LEU A 13 37.85 8.08 26.97
CA LEU A 13 37.53 8.20 25.55
C LEU A 13 36.43 7.17 25.21
N PHE A 14 35.19 7.61 25.11
CA PHE A 14 34.16 6.85 24.42
C PHE A 14 34.53 6.87 22.94
N ALA A 15 35.21 5.83 22.46
CA ALA A 15 35.28 5.51 21.06
C ALA A 15 33.87 5.09 20.64
N GLY A 16 33.11 6.01 20.11
CA GLY A 16 31.86 5.70 19.40
C GLY A 16 32.22 4.80 18.22
N CYS A 17 31.82 3.52 18.27
CA CYS A 17 31.76 2.68 17.10
C CYS A 17 30.72 3.30 16.14
N GLY A 18 31.15 4.25 15.33
CA GLY A 18 30.44 4.69 14.13
C GLY A 18 30.45 3.53 13.13
N GLY A 19 29.57 2.56 13.30
CA GLY A 19 29.32 1.56 12.29
C GLY A 19 28.93 2.28 11.00
N ARG A 20 29.68 2.05 9.92
CA ARG A 20 29.33 2.59 8.59
C ARG A 20 27.92 2.08 8.26
N GLU A 21 27.01 2.99 7.90
CA GLU A 21 25.66 2.60 7.48
C GLU A 21 25.74 1.55 6.35
N LYS A 22 24.95 0.47 6.48
CA LYS A 22 24.96 -0.63 5.52
C LYS A 22 24.56 -0.12 4.14
N PRO A 23 25.27 -0.51 3.06
CA PRO A 23 24.89 -0.14 1.69
C PRO A 23 23.42 -0.48 1.40
N LEU A 24 22.70 0.40 0.73
CA LEU A 24 21.27 0.22 0.46
C LEU A 24 20.98 -1.08 -0.30
N ALA A 25 21.80 -1.42 -1.30
CA ALA A 25 21.67 -2.66 -2.06
C ALA A 25 21.72 -3.90 -1.16
N GLU A 26 22.63 -3.91 -0.16
CA GLU A 26 22.75 -4.99 0.81
C GLU A 26 21.52 -5.08 1.72
N VAL A 27 20.98 -3.94 2.16
CA VAL A 27 19.72 -3.89 2.93
C VAL A 27 18.56 -4.50 2.13
N VAL A 28 18.45 -4.13 0.85
CA VAL A 28 17.39 -4.64 -0.04
C VAL A 28 17.54 -6.15 -0.27
N ASP A 29 18.73 -6.64 -0.55
CA ASP A 29 18.97 -8.07 -0.81
C ASP A 29 18.71 -8.92 0.43
N GLU A 30 19.13 -8.47 1.62
CA GLU A 30 18.85 -9.16 2.89
C GLU A 30 17.35 -9.17 3.23
N ALA A 31 16.67 -8.03 3.00
CA ALA A 31 15.23 -7.92 3.22
C ALA A 31 14.44 -8.86 2.32
N LEU A 32 14.79 -8.94 1.03
CA LEU A 32 14.18 -9.87 0.07
C LEU A 32 14.43 -11.32 0.44
N ALA A 33 15.67 -11.68 0.84
CA ALA A 33 16.00 -13.04 1.26
C ALA A 33 15.28 -13.46 2.56
N ARG A 34 15.10 -12.54 3.50
CA ARG A 34 14.30 -12.76 4.72
C ARG A 34 12.82 -12.95 4.38
N ALA A 35 12.29 -12.08 3.53
CA ALA A 35 10.91 -12.15 3.08
C ALA A 35 10.58 -13.48 2.40
N GLU A 36 11.45 -14.00 1.55
CA GLU A 36 11.28 -15.31 0.92
C GLU A 36 11.09 -16.41 1.95
N ARG A 37 11.96 -16.47 2.98
CA ARG A 37 11.87 -17.50 4.03
C ARG A 37 10.57 -17.37 4.83
N GLN A 38 10.22 -16.15 5.24
CA GLN A 38 9.03 -15.86 6.03
C GLN A 38 7.75 -16.22 5.26
N VAL A 39 7.66 -15.79 4.00
CA VAL A 39 6.49 -16.05 3.14
C VAL A 39 6.33 -17.52 2.80
N LEU A 40 7.43 -18.28 2.66
CA LEU A 40 7.35 -19.74 2.47
C LEU A 40 6.77 -20.44 3.70
N LEU A 41 7.14 -20.05 4.92
CA LEU A 41 6.53 -20.59 6.16
C LEU A 41 5.02 -20.34 6.16
N MET A 42 4.58 -19.12 5.86
CA MET A 42 3.16 -18.78 5.76
C MET A 42 2.46 -19.58 4.66
N ALA A 43 3.06 -19.70 3.48
CA ALA A 43 2.48 -20.44 2.37
C ALA A 43 2.28 -21.92 2.72
N GLU A 44 3.27 -22.56 3.36
CA GLU A 44 3.15 -23.94 3.82
C GLU A 44 2.05 -24.08 4.88
N LYS A 45 2.03 -23.21 5.90
CA LYS A 45 1.03 -23.19 6.99
C LYS A 45 -0.41 -23.13 6.46
N TYR A 46 -0.66 -22.30 5.44
CA TYR A 46 -2.00 -22.11 4.88
C TYR A 46 -2.32 -23.03 3.69
N SER A 47 -1.38 -23.83 3.18
CA SER A 47 -1.58 -24.68 2.00
C SER A 47 -2.73 -25.66 2.16
N GLY A 48 -2.86 -26.30 3.33
CA GLY A 48 -3.92 -27.24 3.68
C GLY A 48 -5.24 -26.59 4.15
N ARG A 49 -5.30 -25.26 4.26
CA ARG A 49 -6.52 -24.53 4.69
C ARG A 49 -7.31 -24.12 3.44
N GLU A 50 -8.18 -24.97 2.96
CA GLU A 50 -8.91 -24.75 1.70
C GLU A 50 -9.66 -23.41 1.69
N GLY A 51 -9.51 -22.65 0.61
CA GLY A 51 -10.14 -21.34 0.39
C GLY A 51 -9.72 -20.23 1.37
N ARG A 52 -8.76 -20.47 2.27
CA ARG A 52 -8.34 -19.49 3.26
C ARG A 52 -7.09 -18.74 2.81
N LEU A 53 -7.03 -17.45 3.13
CA LEU A 53 -5.94 -16.53 2.85
C LEU A 53 -5.51 -15.85 4.16
N PRO A 54 -4.21 -15.65 4.43
CA PRO A 54 -3.75 -14.94 5.62
C PRO A 54 -4.19 -13.46 5.54
N ARG A 55 -4.64 -12.94 6.66
CA ARG A 55 -5.11 -11.56 6.79
C ARG A 55 -4.24 -10.77 7.76
N THR A 56 -4.12 -11.26 8.99
CA THR A 56 -3.32 -10.69 10.08
C THR A 56 -2.98 -11.76 11.12
N TRP A 57 -2.17 -11.38 12.09
CA TRP A 57 -1.90 -12.17 13.29
C TRP A 57 -2.17 -11.28 14.50
N GLU A 58 -3.08 -11.69 15.35
CA GLU A 58 -3.57 -10.88 16.45
C GLU A 58 -3.83 -11.75 17.69
N ASN A 59 -3.44 -11.24 18.87
CA ASN A 59 -3.58 -11.95 20.14
C ASN A 59 -2.93 -13.35 20.17
N GLY A 60 -1.86 -13.56 19.40
CA GLY A 60 -1.17 -14.85 19.33
C GLY A 60 -1.81 -15.85 18.36
N GLU A 61 -2.81 -15.45 17.59
CA GLU A 61 -3.56 -16.33 16.69
C GLU A 61 -3.52 -15.87 15.23
N ASP A 62 -3.49 -16.84 14.31
CA ASP A 62 -3.64 -16.59 12.87
C ASP A 62 -5.08 -16.15 12.55
N VAL A 63 -5.25 -14.97 12.00
CA VAL A 63 -6.52 -14.50 11.45
C VAL A 63 -6.49 -14.64 9.94
N SER A 64 -7.46 -15.36 9.39
CA SER A 64 -7.58 -15.60 7.96
C SER A 64 -8.97 -15.23 7.43
N SER A 65 -9.05 -14.93 6.15
CA SER A 65 -10.30 -14.65 5.44
C SER A 65 -10.53 -15.61 4.28
N ASP A 66 -11.72 -15.60 3.71
CA ASP A 66 -11.97 -16.14 2.38
C ASP A 66 -11.63 -15.10 1.30
N SER A 67 -11.82 -15.47 0.03
CA SER A 67 -11.49 -14.60 -1.11
C SER A 67 -12.32 -13.33 -1.21
N ARG A 68 -13.49 -13.26 -0.56
CA ARG A 68 -14.38 -12.08 -0.59
C ARG A 68 -13.84 -10.90 0.22
N TRP A 69 -12.88 -11.14 1.12
CA TRP A 69 -12.28 -10.05 1.88
C TRP A 69 -11.37 -9.21 0.97
N TRP A 70 -11.51 -7.91 1.03
CA TRP A 70 -10.88 -6.94 0.12
C TRP A 70 -9.36 -7.12 -0.09
N CYS A 71 -8.66 -7.63 0.91
CA CYS A 71 -7.21 -7.84 0.85
C CYS A 71 -6.78 -9.22 0.32
N SER A 72 -7.73 -10.03 -0.22
CA SER A 72 -7.45 -11.41 -0.63
C SER A 72 -6.41 -11.55 -1.75
N GLY A 73 -6.22 -10.53 -2.56
CA GLY A 73 -5.23 -10.52 -3.64
C GLY A 73 -3.79 -10.26 -3.20
N PHE A 74 -3.58 -9.75 -1.98
CA PHE A 74 -2.23 -9.31 -1.58
C PHE A 74 -1.29 -10.46 -1.24
N PHE A 75 -1.75 -11.50 -0.53
CA PHE A 75 -0.86 -12.63 -0.26
C PHE A 75 -0.41 -13.38 -1.52
N PRO A 76 -1.29 -13.71 -2.49
CA PRO A 76 -0.83 -14.19 -3.80
C PRO A 76 0.13 -13.22 -4.47
N GLY A 77 -0.14 -11.91 -4.42
CA GLY A 77 0.73 -10.86 -4.95
C GLY A 77 2.11 -10.82 -4.30
N THR A 78 2.17 -10.99 -2.98
CA THR A 78 3.40 -11.13 -2.19
C THR A 78 4.24 -12.30 -2.70
N LEU A 79 3.61 -13.46 -2.92
CA LEU A 79 4.27 -14.64 -3.49
C LEU A 79 4.81 -14.38 -4.90
N TRP A 80 4.09 -13.61 -5.73
CA TRP A 80 4.59 -13.23 -7.05
C TRP A 80 5.83 -12.33 -6.98
N TYR A 81 5.91 -11.36 -6.05
CA TYR A 81 7.11 -10.56 -5.85
C TYR A 81 8.28 -11.39 -5.31
N VAL A 82 8.02 -12.32 -4.38
CA VAL A 82 9.05 -13.26 -3.92
C VAL A 82 9.55 -14.09 -5.10
N TYR A 83 8.66 -14.66 -5.92
CA TYR A 83 9.05 -15.41 -7.11
C TYR A 83 9.84 -14.57 -8.12
N GLU A 84 9.48 -13.32 -8.31
CA GLU A 84 10.22 -12.42 -9.21
C GLU A 84 11.69 -12.28 -8.81
N ASN A 85 11.98 -12.26 -7.53
CA ASN A 85 13.32 -12.06 -6.99
C ASN A 85 14.09 -13.37 -6.79
N SER A 86 13.45 -14.45 -6.36
CA SER A 86 14.11 -15.73 -6.02
C SER A 86 14.17 -16.72 -7.18
N ARG A 87 13.14 -16.71 -8.04
CA ARG A 87 12.91 -17.73 -9.07
C ARG A 87 12.75 -19.14 -8.51
N ASP A 88 12.49 -19.30 -7.21
CA ASP A 88 12.25 -20.60 -6.58
C ASP A 88 10.97 -21.26 -7.14
N PRO A 89 11.03 -22.49 -7.70
CA PRO A 89 9.87 -23.17 -8.25
C PRO A 89 8.78 -23.47 -7.19
N ARG A 90 9.14 -23.63 -5.93
CA ARG A 90 8.18 -23.81 -4.83
C ARG A 90 7.33 -22.56 -4.63
N VAL A 91 7.96 -21.37 -4.70
CA VAL A 91 7.26 -20.09 -4.61
C VAL A 91 6.31 -19.93 -5.79
N LEU A 92 6.72 -20.32 -7.02
CA LEU A 92 5.86 -20.29 -8.19
C LEU A 92 4.61 -21.18 -8.03
N GLU A 93 4.78 -22.38 -7.49
CA GLU A 93 3.66 -23.30 -7.21
C GLU A 93 2.67 -22.67 -6.22
N TYR A 94 3.15 -22.15 -5.10
CA TYR A 94 2.32 -21.45 -4.13
C TYR A 94 1.66 -20.19 -4.72
N ALA A 95 2.38 -19.38 -5.48
CA ALA A 95 1.82 -18.19 -6.12
C ALA A 95 0.63 -18.53 -7.02
N ARG A 96 0.75 -19.56 -7.84
CA ARG A 96 -0.35 -20.06 -8.69
C ARG A 96 -1.51 -20.60 -7.86
N MET A 97 -1.24 -21.42 -6.86
CA MET A 97 -2.25 -22.02 -5.98
C MET A 97 -3.07 -20.95 -5.26
N TYR A 98 -2.40 -19.97 -4.63
CA TYR A 98 -3.10 -18.91 -3.89
C TYR A 98 -3.81 -17.92 -4.82
N THR A 99 -3.28 -17.65 -6.01
CA THR A 99 -3.94 -16.85 -7.05
C THR A 99 -5.26 -17.50 -7.46
N ALA A 100 -5.28 -18.82 -7.69
CA ALA A 100 -6.50 -19.53 -8.05
C ALA A 100 -7.60 -19.44 -6.98
N ARG A 101 -7.24 -19.29 -5.67
CA ARG A 101 -8.24 -19.10 -4.59
C ARG A 101 -9.04 -17.81 -4.73
N VAL A 102 -8.52 -16.81 -5.45
CA VAL A 102 -9.16 -15.49 -5.61
C VAL A 102 -9.97 -15.39 -6.91
N GLU A 103 -9.86 -16.37 -7.82
CA GLU A 103 -10.46 -16.30 -9.17
C GLU A 103 -11.94 -15.94 -9.19
N ARG A 104 -12.74 -16.48 -8.24
CA ARG A 104 -14.18 -16.22 -8.16
C ARG A 104 -14.53 -14.75 -8.03
N GLU A 105 -13.62 -13.93 -7.51
CA GLU A 105 -13.85 -12.49 -7.27
C GLU A 105 -13.89 -11.68 -8.57
N LYS A 106 -13.59 -12.29 -9.72
CA LYS A 106 -13.87 -11.70 -11.04
C LYS A 106 -15.36 -11.36 -11.27
N TYR A 107 -16.25 -11.95 -10.48
CA TYR A 107 -17.69 -11.68 -10.53
C TYR A 107 -18.19 -10.77 -9.40
N THR A 108 -17.32 -10.23 -8.56
CA THR A 108 -17.68 -9.35 -7.44
C THR A 108 -18.14 -7.99 -7.96
N THR A 109 -19.36 -7.57 -7.55
CA THR A 109 -20.01 -6.33 -7.99
C THR A 109 -20.56 -5.47 -6.85
N ASP A 110 -20.32 -5.85 -5.60
CA ASP A 110 -20.84 -5.18 -4.39
C ASP A 110 -19.84 -4.25 -3.70
N ASN A 111 -18.57 -4.29 -4.10
CA ASN A 111 -17.52 -3.40 -3.65
C ASN A 111 -16.53 -3.06 -4.78
N HIS A 112 -15.65 -2.06 -4.55
CA HIS A 112 -14.68 -1.60 -5.53
C HIS A 112 -13.34 -2.35 -5.51
N ASP A 113 -13.12 -3.23 -4.53
CA ASP A 113 -11.80 -3.82 -4.25
C ASP A 113 -11.36 -4.90 -5.27
N VAL A 114 -12.14 -5.06 -6.34
CA VAL A 114 -11.86 -6.01 -7.42
C VAL A 114 -10.46 -5.82 -8.00
N GLY A 115 -9.99 -4.58 -8.09
CA GLY A 115 -8.61 -4.28 -8.51
C GLY A 115 -7.58 -4.81 -7.53
N PHE A 116 -7.75 -4.57 -6.23
CA PHE A 116 -6.89 -5.12 -5.18
C PHE A 116 -6.87 -6.65 -5.19
N MET A 117 -8.04 -7.27 -5.33
CA MET A 117 -8.14 -8.73 -5.33
C MET A 117 -7.49 -9.35 -6.57
N LEU A 118 -7.77 -8.83 -7.76
CA LEU A 118 -7.38 -9.48 -9.02
C LEU A 118 -6.08 -8.92 -9.60
N TYR A 119 -5.86 -7.59 -9.58
CA TYR A 119 -4.69 -7.05 -10.24
C TYR A 119 -3.41 -7.31 -9.46
N CYS A 120 -3.47 -7.27 -8.13
CA CYS A 120 -2.35 -7.65 -7.27
C CYS A 120 -1.99 -9.14 -7.39
N SER A 121 -2.94 -10.02 -7.66
CA SER A 121 -2.74 -11.46 -7.81
C SER A 121 -2.54 -11.88 -9.28
N PHE A 122 -3.60 -11.93 -10.07
CA PHE A 122 -3.57 -12.34 -11.47
C PHE A 122 -2.75 -11.39 -12.36
N GLY A 123 -2.77 -10.08 -12.09
CA GLY A 123 -1.98 -9.10 -12.83
C GLY A 123 -0.48 -9.36 -12.70
N ASN A 124 0.03 -9.60 -11.48
CA ASN A 124 1.42 -9.99 -11.27
C ASN A 124 1.73 -11.36 -11.87
N GLY A 125 0.81 -12.33 -11.76
CA GLY A 125 0.96 -13.63 -12.38
C GLY A 125 1.09 -13.53 -13.91
N LEU A 126 0.21 -12.77 -14.56
CA LEU A 126 0.26 -12.50 -16.00
C LEU A 126 1.59 -11.85 -16.41
N ARG A 127 1.99 -10.80 -15.69
CA ARG A 127 3.25 -10.08 -15.96
C ARG A 127 4.48 -10.97 -15.89
N LEU A 128 4.52 -11.93 -14.96
CA LEU A 128 5.71 -12.75 -14.72
C LEU A 128 5.74 -14.06 -15.52
N THR A 129 4.58 -14.58 -15.91
CA THR A 129 4.49 -15.89 -16.57
C THR A 129 4.02 -15.81 -18.02
N GLY A 130 3.31 -14.74 -18.40
CA GLY A 130 2.64 -14.65 -19.69
C GLY A 130 1.46 -15.62 -19.83
N ASP A 131 0.92 -16.15 -18.73
CA ASP A 131 -0.19 -17.11 -18.74
C ASP A 131 -1.49 -16.42 -19.17
N LYS A 132 -1.91 -16.69 -20.41
CA LYS A 132 -3.08 -16.04 -21.03
C LYS A 132 -4.41 -16.39 -20.36
N SER A 133 -4.46 -17.45 -19.55
CA SER A 133 -5.68 -17.77 -18.79
C SER A 133 -6.03 -16.66 -17.78
N TYR A 134 -5.03 -15.89 -17.33
CA TYR A 134 -5.22 -14.77 -16.41
C TYR A 134 -5.86 -13.54 -17.08
N GLU A 135 -5.69 -13.38 -18.40
CA GLU A 135 -6.27 -12.26 -19.17
C GLU A 135 -7.80 -12.24 -19.07
N GLU A 136 -8.45 -13.40 -19.23
CA GLU A 136 -9.92 -13.50 -19.15
C GLU A 136 -10.43 -13.25 -17.71
N VAL A 137 -9.68 -13.67 -16.69
CA VAL A 137 -10.01 -13.38 -15.28
C VAL A 137 -9.98 -11.88 -15.03
N LEU A 138 -8.92 -11.20 -15.44
CA LEU A 138 -8.74 -9.76 -15.28
C LEU A 138 -9.79 -8.96 -16.06
N LEU A 139 -10.07 -9.35 -17.31
CA LEU A 139 -11.07 -8.66 -18.14
C LEU A 139 -12.50 -8.82 -17.58
N THR A 140 -12.82 -10.00 -17.07
CA THR A 140 -14.11 -10.24 -16.40
C THR A 140 -14.21 -9.41 -15.12
N GLY A 141 -13.15 -9.37 -14.31
CA GLY A 141 -13.09 -8.50 -13.13
C GLY A 141 -13.23 -7.00 -13.45
N ALA A 142 -12.58 -6.53 -14.53
CA ALA A 142 -12.75 -5.17 -14.99
C ALA A 142 -14.20 -4.84 -15.38
N ARG A 143 -14.89 -5.78 -16.06
CA ARG A 143 -16.34 -5.65 -16.36
C ARG A 143 -17.17 -5.58 -15.07
N SER A 144 -16.87 -6.41 -14.09
CA SER A 144 -17.55 -6.40 -12.78
C SER A 144 -17.34 -5.07 -12.06
N LEU A 145 -16.10 -4.56 -11.98
CA LEU A 145 -15.79 -3.26 -11.40
C LEU A 145 -16.50 -2.11 -12.14
N ALA A 146 -16.54 -2.17 -13.48
CA ALA A 146 -17.20 -1.16 -14.30
C ALA A 146 -18.72 -1.04 -14.02
N THR A 147 -19.39 -2.10 -13.54
CA THR A 147 -20.80 -2.04 -13.15
C THR A 147 -21.08 -1.07 -11.99
N ARG A 148 -20.04 -0.73 -11.23
CA ARG A 148 -20.13 0.19 -10.09
C ARG A 148 -20.00 1.66 -10.48
N PHE A 149 -19.65 1.93 -11.73
CA PHE A 149 -19.59 3.29 -12.25
C PHE A 149 -20.99 3.83 -12.56
N LYS A 150 -21.29 5.02 -12.05
CA LYS A 150 -22.54 5.71 -12.33
C LYS A 150 -22.26 6.97 -13.15
N PRO A 151 -22.72 7.06 -14.41
CA PRO A 151 -22.41 8.17 -15.31
C PRO A 151 -22.80 9.55 -14.75
N GLU A 152 -23.95 9.67 -14.06
CA GLU A 152 -24.43 10.91 -13.48
C GLU A 152 -23.52 11.43 -12.38
N VAL A 153 -22.90 10.52 -11.62
CA VAL A 153 -21.90 10.84 -10.59
C VAL A 153 -20.50 10.96 -11.19
N GLY A 154 -20.18 10.13 -12.18
CA GLY A 154 -18.89 10.06 -12.85
C GLY A 154 -17.81 9.37 -12.02
N LEU A 155 -18.19 8.53 -11.06
CA LEU A 155 -17.32 7.82 -10.13
C LEU A 155 -17.76 6.36 -9.95
N ILE A 156 -16.85 5.53 -9.45
CA ILE A 156 -17.09 4.15 -9.07
C ILE A 156 -17.45 4.13 -7.59
N ARG A 157 -18.59 3.54 -7.24
CA ARG A 157 -19.07 3.43 -5.86
C ARG A 157 -18.24 2.42 -5.07
N SER A 158 -17.84 2.77 -3.85
CA SER A 158 -16.94 1.94 -3.06
C SER A 158 -17.62 0.71 -2.45
N TRP A 159 -18.75 0.89 -1.75
CA TRP A 159 -19.49 -0.21 -1.11
C TRP A 159 -21.00 0.03 -1.12
N ASP A 160 -21.78 -0.98 -0.69
CA ASP A 160 -23.24 -0.97 -0.70
C ASP A 160 -23.86 -0.98 0.71
N HIS A 161 -23.04 -1.00 1.77
CA HIS A 161 -23.52 -0.90 3.15
C HIS A 161 -23.61 0.56 3.62
N ASN A 162 -24.18 0.80 4.82
CA ASN A 162 -24.37 2.11 5.43
C ASN A 162 -25.08 3.12 4.50
N ARG A 163 -26.11 2.67 3.79
CA ARG A 163 -26.88 3.51 2.83
C ARG A 163 -27.71 4.61 3.49
N ASP A 164 -28.01 4.44 4.76
CA ASP A 164 -28.64 5.43 5.63
C ASP A 164 -27.70 6.60 5.94
N LYS A 165 -26.38 6.34 5.99
CA LYS A 165 -25.35 7.34 6.22
C LYS A 165 -24.83 7.96 4.91
N TRP A 166 -24.61 7.12 3.87
CA TRP A 166 -24.01 7.53 2.60
C TRP A 166 -24.80 7.04 1.39
N GLN A 167 -25.34 7.95 0.62
CA GLN A 167 -26.11 7.60 -0.57
C GLN A 167 -25.25 6.94 -1.67
N TYR A 168 -24.09 7.52 -1.94
CA TYR A 168 -23.14 7.02 -2.94
C TYR A 168 -21.71 7.24 -2.43
N PRO A 169 -21.21 6.35 -1.55
CA PRO A 169 -19.88 6.51 -0.96
C PRO A 169 -18.78 6.20 -1.96
N VAL A 170 -17.78 7.07 -1.99
CA VAL A 170 -16.53 6.89 -2.70
C VAL A 170 -15.41 7.18 -1.72
N ILE A 171 -14.47 6.25 -1.55
CA ILE A 171 -13.29 6.43 -0.71
C ILE A 171 -12.04 6.58 -1.56
N ILE A 172 -11.02 7.21 -0.97
CA ILE A 172 -9.75 7.49 -1.66
C ILE A 172 -9.06 6.20 -2.14
N ASP A 173 -9.24 5.09 -1.45
CA ASP A 173 -8.72 3.76 -1.77
C ASP A 173 -9.09 3.30 -3.19
N ASN A 174 -10.22 3.79 -3.71
CA ASN A 174 -10.68 3.42 -5.04
C ASN A 174 -9.69 3.81 -6.16
N MET A 175 -8.84 4.80 -5.92
CA MET A 175 -7.76 5.16 -6.84
C MET A 175 -6.84 3.97 -7.16
N MET A 176 -6.68 3.03 -6.23
CA MET A 176 -5.86 1.83 -6.39
C MET A 176 -6.49 0.78 -7.31
N ASN A 177 -7.79 0.84 -7.53
CA ASN A 177 -8.52 -0.13 -8.35
C ASN A 177 -8.63 0.28 -9.83
N LEU A 178 -8.22 1.51 -10.17
CA LEU A 178 -8.28 2.05 -11.53
C LEU A 178 -7.29 1.40 -12.47
N GLU A 179 -6.18 0.86 -11.96
CA GLU A 179 -5.16 0.17 -12.76
C GLU A 179 -5.76 -1.02 -13.53
N LEU A 180 -6.66 -1.79 -12.90
CA LEU A 180 -7.38 -2.88 -13.57
C LEU A 180 -8.20 -2.38 -14.78
N LEU A 181 -8.88 -1.25 -14.67
CA LEU A 181 -9.66 -0.69 -15.77
C LEU A 181 -8.76 -0.18 -16.90
N LEU A 182 -7.65 0.48 -16.56
CA LEU A 182 -6.70 0.97 -17.57
C LEU A 182 -5.99 -0.18 -18.28
N TRP A 183 -5.66 -1.26 -17.57
CA TRP A 183 -5.16 -2.48 -18.19
C TRP A 183 -6.20 -3.09 -19.16
N ALA A 184 -7.46 -3.18 -18.73
CA ALA A 184 -8.54 -3.73 -19.55
C ALA A 184 -8.78 -2.91 -20.82
N ALA A 185 -8.70 -1.57 -20.73
CA ALA A 185 -8.79 -0.69 -21.91
C ALA A 185 -7.66 -1.00 -22.92
N GLY A 186 -6.41 -1.08 -22.43
CA GLY A 186 -5.25 -1.38 -23.29
C GLY A 186 -5.30 -2.79 -23.90
N TYR A 187 -5.77 -3.77 -23.14
CA TYR A 187 -5.87 -5.16 -23.57
C TYR A 187 -7.01 -5.39 -24.58
N SER A 188 -8.21 -4.88 -24.28
CA SER A 188 -9.41 -5.15 -25.09
C SER A 188 -9.67 -4.13 -26.20
N GLY A 189 -9.06 -2.94 -26.13
CA GLY A 189 -9.39 -1.81 -27.00
C GLY A 189 -10.71 -1.11 -26.65
N ASP A 190 -11.39 -1.51 -25.57
CA ASP A 190 -12.62 -0.86 -25.11
C ASP A 190 -12.29 0.39 -24.28
N GLU A 191 -12.35 1.54 -24.93
CA GLU A 191 -12.08 2.84 -24.32
C GLU A 191 -13.06 3.24 -23.21
N SER A 192 -14.16 2.53 -23.03
CA SER A 192 -15.11 2.82 -21.94
C SER A 192 -14.45 2.64 -20.57
N PHE A 193 -13.57 1.63 -20.40
CA PHE A 193 -12.81 1.42 -19.18
C PHE A 193 -11.88 2.60 -18.87
N ARG A 194 -11.15 3.11 -19.88
CA ARG A 194 -10.29 4.28 -19.71
C ARG A 194 -11.10 5.52 -19.33
N LYS A 195 -12.24 5.75 -19.99
CA LYS A 195 -13.12 6.89 -19.69
C LYS A 195 -13.65 6.84 -18.26
N MET A 196 -14.00 5.67 -17.75
CA MET A 196 -14.43 5.48 -16.36
C MET A 196 -13.30 5.78 -15.37
N ALA A 197 -12.10 5.25 -15.60
CA ALA A 197 -10.95 5.48 -14.75
C ALA A 197 -10.55 6.97 -14.72
N VAL A 198 -10.48 7.62 -15.87
CA VAL A 198 -10.17 9.05 -16.01
C VAL A 198 -11.22 9.91 -15.32
N SER A 199 -12.52 9.63 -15.56
CA SER A 199 -13.62 10.37 -14.90
C SER A 199 -13.54 10.23 -13.38
N HIS A 200 -13.27 9.02 -12.89
CA HIS A 200 -13.11 8.77 -11.45
C HIS A 200 -11.93 9.56 -10.87
N ALA A 201 -10.76 9.49 -11.49
CA ALA A 201 -9.56 10.19 -11.02
C ALA A 201 -9.75 11.72 -11.02
N ASP A 202 -10.34 12.29 -12.08
CA ASP A 202 -10.59 13.72 -12.18
C ASP A 202 -11.54 14.21 -11.08
N LYS A 203 -12.65 13.50 -10.85
CA LYS A 203 -13.59 13.87 -9.79
C LYS A 203 -13.07 13.64 -8.39
N THR A 204 -12.23 12.62 -8.20
CA THR A 204 -11.50 12.42 -6.93
C THR A 204 -10.55 13.58 -6.69
N MET A 205 -9.80 14.02 -7.69
CA MET A 205 -8.93 15.19 -7.59
C MET A 205 -9.71 16.48 -7.26
N GLU A 206 -10.89 16.67 -7.84
CA GLU A 206 -11.75 17.85 -7.61
C GLU A 206 -12.39 17.86 -6.21
N TYR A 207 -12.82 16.70 -5.69
CA TYR A 207 -13.73 16.67 -4.54
C TYR A 207 -13.17 16.01 -3.28
N HIS A 208 -12.12 15.18 -3.40
CA HIS A 208 -11.54 14.45 -2.25
C HIS A 208 -10.33 15.15 -1.62
N TYR A 209 -9.84 16.26 -2.19
CA TYR A 209 -8.65 16.94 -1.67
C TYR A 209 -8.99 18.30 -1.08
N ARG A 210 -8.32 18.61 0.04
CA ARG A 210 -8.32 19.92 0.66
C ARG A 210 -7.28 20.82 -0.01
N PRO A 211 -7.29 22.13 0.27
CA PRO A 211 -6.31 23.07 -0.32
C PRO A 211 -4.84 22.73 -0.02
N ASP A 212 -4.56 22.01 1.07
CA ASP A 212 -3.24 21.53 1.47
C ASP A 212 -2.84 20.19 0.84
N PHE A 213 -3.71 19.62 -0.01
CA PHE A 213 -3.58 18.32 -0.65
C PHE A 213 -3.69 17.10 0.27
N SER A 214 -4.14 17.26 1.51
CA SER A 214 -4.68 16.15 2.27
C SER A 214 -6.03 15.68 1.70
N SER A 215 -6.35 14.39 1.81
CA SER A 215 -7.62 13.86 1.30
C SER A 215 -8.63 13.59 2.41
N TRP A 216 -9.91 13.80 2.12
CA TRP A 216 -10.97 13.14 2.86
C TRP A 216 -10.98 11.65 2.56
N HIS A 217 -11.27 10.84 3.57
CA HIS A 217 -11.40 9.40 3.36
C HIS A 217 -12.66 9.09 2.53
N VAL A 218 -13.84 9.53 2.98
CA VAL A 218 -15.14 9.26 2.35
C VAL A 218 -15.75 10.54 1.82
N VAL A 219 -16.12 10.54 0.54
CA VAL A 219 -17.01 11.54 -0.03
C VAL A 219 -18.26 10.84 -0.55
N SER A 220 -19.44 11.25 -0.08
CA SER A 220 -20.70 10.74 -0.58
C SER A 220 -21.33 11.71 -1.54
N TYR A 221 -21.89 11.18 -2.63
CA TYR A 221 -22.46 11.97 -3.72
C TYR A 221 -23.96 11.80 -3.83
N ASP A 222 -24.65 12.88 -4.18
CA ASP A 222 -26.04 12.83 -4.61
C ASP A 222 -26.14 12.19 -6.00
N THR A 223 -26.95 11.16 -6.14
CA THR A 223 -27.02 10.34 -7.36
C THR A 223 -27.80 10.97 -8.52
N VAL A 224 -28.44 12.12 -8.30
CA VAL A 224 -29.17 12.87 -9.30
C VAL A 224 -28.31 14.02 -9.83
N SER A 225 -27.76 14.83 -8.94
CA SER A 225 -26.94 15.99 -9.32
C SER A 225 -25.48 15.65 -9.60
N GLY A 226 -25.01 14.48 -9.16
CA GLY A 226 -23.61 14.08 -9.23
C GLY A 226 -22.67 14.90 -8.33
N LYS A 227 -23.21 15.71 -7.41
CA LYS A 227 -22.42 16.59 -6.54
C LYS A 227 -22.15 15.95 -5.18
N PRO A 228 -20.98 16.23 -4.55
CA PRO A 228 -20.72 15.80 -3.20
C PRO A 228 -21.66 16.52 -2.22
N HIS A 229 -22.18 15.79 -1.23
CA HIS A 229 -23.01 16.35 -0.17
C HIS A 229 -22.51 16.05 1.24
N ILE A 230 -21.63 15.02 1.39
CA ILE A 230 -21.01 14.65 2.67
C ILE A 230 -19.53 14.39 2.41
N ARG A 231 -18.68 14.88 3.33
CA ARG A 231 -17.27 14.54 3.43
C ARG A 231 -16.99 14.09 4.85
N GLN A 232 -16.47 12.89 5.01
CA GLN A 232 -16.27 12.27 6.32
C GLN A 232 -15.08 11.31 6.31
N THR A 233 -14.79 10.78 7.50
CA THR A 233 -13.93 9.63 7.63
C THR A 233 -14.73 8.37 7.97
N HIS A 234 -14.14 7.21 7.72
CA HIS A 234 -14.59 5.90 8.19
C HIS A 234 -13.49 5.21 9.00
N GLN A 235 -12.22 5.35 8.57
CA GLN A 235 -11.06 4.72 9.23
C GLN A 235 -10.08 5.74 9.83
N GLY A 236 -10.23 7.05 9.57
CA GLY A 236 -9.39 8.09 10.15
C GLY A 236 -9.87 8.58 11.52
N PHE A 237 -9.07 9.43 12.15
CA PHE A 237 -9.30 9.99 13.48
C PHE A 237 -10.55 10.88 13.56
N SER A 238 -10.71 11.77 12.60
CA SER A 238 -11.87 12.67 12.49
C SER A 238 -12.21 12.97 11.04
N ASP A 239 -13.38 13.59 10.79
CA ASP A 239 -13.81 13.92 9.43
C ASP A 239 -12.84 14.87 8.71
N ASP A 240 -12.11 15.70 9.46
CA ASP A 240 -11.15 16.65 8.91
C ASP A 240 -9.69 16.17 9.02
N SER A 241 -9.43 14.99 9.59
CA SER A 241 -8.08 14.46 9.75
C SER A 241 -7.50 13.89 8.45
N ALA A 242 -6.19 13.72 8.44
CA ALA A 242 -5.44 13.09 7.35
C ALA A 242 -5.05 11.66 7.74
N TRP A 243 -5.96 10.70 7.47
CA TRP A 243 -5.70 9.28 7.65
C TRP A 243 -4.53 8.82 6.78
N SER A 244 -3.44 8.33 7.39
CA SER A 244 -2.15 8.15 6.74
C SER A 244 -2.19 7.21 5.55
N ARG A 245 -2.87 6.06 5.66
CA ARG A 245 -2.99 5.12 4.56
C ARG A 245 -3.82 5.68 3.42
N GLY A 246 -4.83 6.50 3.70
CA GLY A 246 -5.59 7.21 2.67
C GLY A 246 -4.73 8.18 1.86
N GLN A 247 -3.83 8.91 2.52
CA GLN A 247 -2.88 9.79 1.84
C GLN A 247 -1.93 8.95 0.95
N ALA A 248 -1.45 7.82 1.47
CA ALA A 248 -0.58 6.90 0.72
C ALA A 248 -1.30 6.32 -0.51
N TRP A 249 -2.57 5.93 -0.39
CA TRP A 249 -3.39 5.48 -1.53
C TRP A 249 -3.52 6.55 -2.61
N GLY A 250 -3.73 7.80 -2.20
CA GLY A 250 -3.78 8.93 -3.12
C GLY A 250 -2.48 9.14 -3.86
N LEU A 251 -1.35 9.14 -3.16
CA LEU A 251 -0.01 9.27 -3.77
C LEU A 251 0.24 8.17 -4.79
N TYR A 252 0.03 6.91 -4.41
CA TYR A 252 0.24 5.77 -5.30
C TYR A 252 -0.72 5.83 -6.49
N GLY A 253 -2.01 6.04 -6.24
CA GLY A 253 -3.04 6.03 -7.26
C GLY A 253 -2.80 7.09 -8.36
N TYR A 254 -2.45 8.33 -8.00
CA TYR A 254 -2.15 9.37 -9.00
C TYR A 254 -0.82 9.14 -9.71
N THR A 255 0.19 8.58 -9.05
CA THR A 255 1.44 8.15 -9.71
C THR A 255 1.15 7.08 -10.76
N CYS A 256 0.31 6.08 -10.41
CA CYS A 256 -0.16 5.04 -11.32
C CYS A 256 -0.99 5.61 -12.48
N MET A 257 -1.91 6.55 -12.21
CA MET A 257 -2.69 7.22 -13.26
C MET A 257 -1.78 7.93 -14.28
N PHE A 258 -0.75 8.63 -13.82
CA PHE A 258 0.23 9.25 -14.73
C PHE A 258 0.97 8.22 -15.57
N ARG A 259 1.50 7.16 -14.94
CA ARG A 259 2.20 6.07 -15.64
C ARG A 259 1.37 5.49 -16.80
N LEU A 260 0.06 5.29 -16.58
CA LEU A 260 -0.81 4.59 -17.52
C LEU A 260 -1.51 5.50 -18.52
N THR A 261 -1.60 6.81 -18.26
CA THR A 261 -2.29 7.76 -19.13
C THR A 261 -1.38 8.78 -19.78
N GLY A 262 -0.25 9.10 -19.18
CA GLY A 262 0.64 10.19 -19.59
C GLY A 262 0.07 11.59 -19.32
N GLU A 263 -1.03 11.70 -18.56
CA GLU A 263 -1.72 12.97 -18.37
C GLU A 263 -1.10 13.78 -17.23
N GLU A 264 -0.45 14.88 -17.56
CA GLU A 264 0.35 15.71 -16.66
C GLU A 264 -0.38 16.15 -15.39
N ARG A 265 -1.70 16.36 -15.43
CA ARG A 265 -2.47 16.72 -14.24
C ARG A 265 -2.36 15.69 -13.10
N TYR A 266 -2.22 14.41 -13.43
CA TYR A 266 -2.05 13.35 -12.43
C TYR A 266 -0.66 13.35 -11.82
N LEU A 267 0.39 13.63 -12.61
CA LEU A 267 1.73 13.84 -12.09
C LEU A 267 1.77 15.03 -11.13
N GLN A 268 1.15 16.15 -11.51
CA GLN A 268 1.07 17.32 -10.65
C GLN A 268 0.30 17.05 -9.36
N GLN A 269 -0.77 16.25 -9.41
CA GLN A 269 -1.51 15.84 -8.21
C GLN A 269 -0.64 14.96 -7.29
N ALA A 270 0.05 13.96 -7.85
CA ALA A 270 0.96 13.11 -7.09
C ALA A 270 2.09 13.91 -6.41
N ARG A 271 2.70 14.87 -7.12
CA ARG A 271 3.72 15.77 -6.57
C ARG A 271 3.21 16.57 -5.37
N ARG A 272 2.01 17.13 -5.48
CA ARG A 272 1.40 17.93 -4.38
C ARG A 272 1.09 17.07 -3.16
N ILE A 273 0.60 15.85 -3.36
CA ILE A 273 0.40 14.89 -2.27
C ILE A 273 1.75 14.51 -1.63
N ALA A 274 2.79 14.28 -2.45
CA ALA A 274 4.13 14.00 -1.93
C ALA A 274 4.66 15.16 -1.08
N VAL A 275 4.51 16.42 -1.53
CA VAL A 275 4.90 17.60 -0.75
C VAL A 275 4.18 17.65 0.60
N PHE A 276 2.87 17.39 0.63
CA PHE A 276 2.10 17.31 1.87
C PHE A 276 2.68 16.25 2.82
N LEU A 277 2.90 15.03 2.32
CA LEU A 277 3.37 13.91 3.13
C LEU A 277 4.78 14.10 3.66
N LEU A 278 5.71 14.52 2.79
CA LEU A 278 7.13 14.64 3.15
C LEU A 278 7.39 15.78 4.15
N ASN A 279 6.57 16.83 4.11
CA ASN A 279 6.72 18.02 4.95
C ASN A 279 5.71 18.09 6.10
N HIS A 280 4.93 17.04 6.32
CA HIS A 280 3.94 17.05 7.40
C HIS A 280 4.62 17.14 8.78
N PRO A 281 4.23 18.08 9.67
CA PRO A 281 4.91 18.30 10.95
C PRO A 281 4.88 17.07 11.86
N ASN A 282 3.88 16.21 11.73
CA ASN A 282 3.73 14.98 12.49
C ASN A 282 4.28 13.74 11.75
N MET A 283 5.03 13.92 10.67
CA MET A 283 5.76 12.80 10.06
C MET A 283 6.96 12.44 10.95
N PRO A 284 7.02 11.22 11.50
CA PRO A 284 8.13 10.81 12.34
C PRO A 284 9.48 10.79 11.60
N ALA A 285 10.56 10.94 12.36
CA ALA A 285 11.91 11.04 11.81
C ALA A 285 12.33 9.80 11.00
N ASP A 286 11.79 8.61 11.34
CA ASP A 286 12.02 7.35 10.65
C ASP A 286 11.21 7.19 9.35
N GLY A 287 10.28 8.11 9.08
CA GLY A 287 9.43 8.11 7.88
C GLY A 287 8.27 7.11 7.92
N VAL A 288 8.06 6.40 9.03
CA VAL A 288 6.88 5.54 9.22
C VAL A 288 5.79 6.35 9.91
N PRO A 289 4.67 6.67 9.26
CA PRO A 289 3.68 7.57 9.81
C PRO A 289 2.91 6.94 10.99
N TYR A 290 2.32 7.78 11.82
CA TYR A 290 1.23 7.36 12.68
C TYR A 290 0.03 6.93 11.84
N TRP A 291 -0.91 6.18 12.41
CA TRP A 291 -2.08 5.72 11.68
C TRP A 291 -2.96 6.86 11.13
N ASP A 292 -2.90 8.03 11.78
CA ASP A 292 -3.50 9.28 11.33
C ASP A 292 -2.58 10.44 11.73
N PHE A 293 -2.35 11.39 10.84
CA PHE A 293 -1.45 12.50 11.07
C PHE A 293 -1.98 13.51 12.08
N ASP A 294 -3.28 13.51 12.34
CA ASP A 294 -3.95 14.46 13.23
C ASP A 294 -4.49 13.77 14.50
N SER A 295 -4.04 12.55 14.81
CA SER A 295 -4.40 11.89 16.06
C SER A 295 -3.99 12.74 17.27
N SER A 296 -4.92 12.98 18.19
CA SER A 296 -4.66 13.75 19.40
C SER A 296 -3.72 13.04 20.38
N GLU A 297 -3.42 11.76 20.15
CA GLU A 297 -2.58 10.93 20.99
C GLU A 297 -1.10 10.92 20.55
N ILE A 298 -0.74 11.65 19.47
CA ILE A 298 0.65 11.78 19.04
C ILE A 298 1.50 12.41 20.17
N PRO A 299 2.67 11.82 20.53
CA PRO A 299 3.38 10.71 19.86
C PRO A 299 3.02 9.30 20.34
N ASP A 300 2.10 9.14 21.31
CA ASP A 300 1.78 7.87 21.98
C ASP A 300 0.65 7.08 21.29
N THR A 301 0.59 7.13 19.97
CA THR A 301 -0.43 6.47 19.13
C THR A 301 0.23 5.48 18.15
N PRO A 302 -0.49 4.40 17.71
CA PRO A 302 0.08 3.40 16.81
C PRO A 302 0.64 3.98 15.51
N ARG A 303 1.67 3.29 14.99
CA ARG A 303 2.22 3.53 13.66
C ARG A 303 1.42 2.78 12.60
N ASP A 304 1.64 3.12 11.35
CA ASP A 304 1.13 2.33 10.21
C ASP A 304 2.25 2.02 9.22
N ALA A 305 2.90 0.88 9.43
CA ALA A 305 3.94 0.38 8.53
C ALA A 305 3.39 0.12 7.12
N SER A 306 2.08 -0.20 6.99
CA SER A 306 1.46 -0.37 5.68
C SER A 306 1.43 0.92 4.88
N ALA A 307 1.11 2.05 5.52
CA ALA A 307 1.16 3.36 4.87
C ALA A 307 2.58 3.72 4.40
N ALA A 308 3.60 3.45 5.24
CA ALA A 308 5.00 3.66 4.86
C ALA A 308 5.41 2.80 3.65
N ALA A 309 5.02 1.53 3.60
CA ALA A 309 5.32 0.63 2.49
C ALA A 309 4.70 1.10 1.17
N ILE A 310 3.43 1.54 1.21
CA ILE A 310 2.72 2.11 0.05
C ILE A 310 3.39 3.40 -0.41
N MET A 311 3.72 4.30 0.54
CA MET A 311 4.42 5.56 0.22
C MET A 311 5.78 5.30 -0.41
N ALA A 312 6.60 4.40 0.17
CA ALA A 312 7.91 4.07 -0.37
C ALA A 312 7.82 3.54 -1.81
N SER A 313 6.87 2.62 -2.08
CA SER A 313 6.65 2.10 -3.42
C SER A 313 6.25 3.20 -4.42
N ALA A 314 5.34 4.09 -4.00
CA ALA A 314 4.90 5.21 -4.83
C ALA A 314 6.01 6.25 -5.09
N LEU A 315 6.79 6.60 -4.06
CA LEU A 315 7.88 7.57 -4.18
C LEU A 315 9.02 7.08 -5.07
N ILE A 316 9.38 5.79 -5.00
CA ILE A 316 10.36 5.19 -5.91
C ILE A 316 9.90 5.30 -7.36
N GLU A 317 8.62 5.06 -7.63
CA GLU A 317 8.07 5.22 -8.98
C GLU A 317 8.01 6.70 -9.40
N LEU A 318 7.49 7.58 -8.52
CA LEU A 318 7.36 9.00 -8.77
C LEU A 318 8.71 9.68 -9.04
N SER A 319 9.79 9.24 -8.38
CA SER A 319 11.14 9.72 -8.64
C SER A 319 11.61 9.48 -10.08
N GLY A 320 11.06 8.45 -10.74
CA GLY A 320 11.32 8.18 -12.16
C GLY A 320 10.65 9.16 -13.11
N PHE A 321 9.69 9.95 -12.63
CA PHE A 321 8.94 10.97 -13.37
C PHE A 321 9.33 12.40 -12.97
N ALA A 322 10.31 12.55 -12.07
CA ALA A 322 10.87 13.81 -11.61
C ALA A 322 12.33 13.95 -12.05
N GLU A 323 12.87 15.14 -11.94
CA GLU A 323 14.27 15.45 -12.30
C GLU A 323 14.96 16.24 -11.18
N GLY A 324 16.30 16.11 -11.10
CA GLY A 324 17.14 16.89 -10.19
C GLY A 324 16.75 16.72 -8.72
N ALA A 325 16.74 17.81 -7.96
CA ALA A 325 16.52 17.80 -6.52
C ALA A 325 15.19 17.18 -6.09
N GLU A 326 14.14 17.28 -6.91
CA GLU A 326 12.83 16.67 -6.62
C GLU A 326 12.91 15.14 -6.66
N ALA A 327 13.55 14.59 -7.69
CA ALA A 327 13.77 13.13 -7.80
C ALA A 327 14.62 12.60 -6.64
N ASP A 328 15.68 13.36 -6.27
CA ASP A 328 16.56 13.01 -5.17
C ASP A 328 15.83 13.04 -3.82
N GLU A 329 14.94 14.00 -3.59
CA GLU A 329 14.12 14.10 -2.37
C GLU A 329 13.18 12.89 -2.23
N TYR A 330 12.46 12.52 -3.29
CA TYR A 330 11.60 11.34 -3.28
C TYR A 330 12.37 10.05 -3.01
N MET A 331 13.52 9.88 -3.66
CA MET A 331 14.37 8.71 -3.44
C MET A 331 14.94 8.66 -2.02
N ALA A 332 15.44 9.79 -1.51
CA ALA A 332 15.99 9.85 -0.15
C ALA A 332 14.94 9.53 0.91
N PHE A 333 13.70 10.00 0.72
CA PHE A 333 12.61 9.68 1.64
C PHE A 333 12.19 8.21 1.56
N ALA A 334 12.07 7.65 0.35
CA ALA A 334 11.78 6.23 0.14
C ALA A 334 12.89 5.34 0.71
N GLU A 335 14.17 5.71 0.53
CA GLU A 335 15.31 5.00 1.14
C GLU A 335 15.19 4.99 2.67
N LYS A 336 14.89 6.13 3.29
CA LYS A 336 14.66 6.23 4.73
C LYS A 336 13.57 5.25 5.19
N GLN A 337 12.42 5.24 4.49
CA GLN A 337 11.32 4.34 4.81
C GLN A 337 11.72 2.87 4.67
N ILE A 338 12.42 2.51 3.59
CA ILE A 338 12.90 1.13 3.37
C ILE A 338 13.87 0.71 4.46
N ARG A 339 14.81 1.57 4.87
CA ARG A 339 15.75 1.26 5.96
C ARG A 339 15.02 1.08 7.29
N SER A 340 14.04 1.92 7.58
CA SER A 340 13.21 1.80 8.78
C SER A 340 12.41 0.49 8.77
N LEU A 341 11.69 0.21 7.68
CA LEU A 341 10.90 -1.01 7.54
C LEU A 341 11.76 -2.28 7.57
N ALA A 342 12.99 -2.25 7.06
CA ALA A 342 13.94 -3.36 7.11
C ALA A 342 14.63 -3.56 8.48
N SER A 343 14.46 -2.60 9.41
CA SER A 343 15.06 -2.66 10.73
C SER A 343 14.34 -3.66 11.65
N PRO A 344 14.98 -4.11 12.75
CA PRO A 344 14.33 -4.95 13.75
C PRO A 344 13.12 -4.30 14.44
N GLU A 345 12.95 -2.99 14.33
CA GLU A 345 11.77 -2.27 14.82
C GLU A 345 10.50 -2.67 14.07
N TYR A 346 10.60 -2.84 12.75
CA TYR A 346 9.44 -3.09 11.90
C TYR A 346 9.44 -4.45 11.21
N THR A 347 10.60 -5.11 11.09
CA THR A 347 10.69 -6.45 10.49
C THR A 347 10.79 -7.53 11.57
N ALA A 348 9.83 -8.45 11.54
CA ALA A 348 9.77 -9.55 12.49
C ALA A 348 10.96 -10.53 12.38
N PRO A 349 11.41 -11.13 13.48
CA PRO A 349 12.28 -12.32 13.42
C PRO A 349 11.62 -13.47 12.65
N GLU A 350 12.43 -14.25 11.93
CA GLU A 350 11.95 -15.39 11.15
C GLU A 350 11.17 -16.40 12.01
N GLY A 351 10.02 -16.87 11.51
CA GLY A 351 9.12 -17.80 12.22
C GLY A 351 8.32 -17.18 13.37
N THR A 352 8.27 -15.85 13.46
CA THR A 352 7.45 -15.12 14.44
C THR A 352 6.40 -14.27 13.74
N ASN A 353 5.59 -13.51 14.48
CA ASN A 353 4.60 -12.57 13.95
C ASN A 353 3.57 -13.26 13.02
N GLY A 354 3.23 -14.52 13.29
CA GLY A 354 2.33 -15.30 12.43
C GLY A 354 2.86 -15.55 11.01
N ASP A 355 4.19 -15.40 10.81
CA ASP A 355 4.91 -15.48 9.53
C ASP A 355 4.70 -14.30 8.59
N PHE A 356 4.13 -13.18 9.08
CA PHE A 356 4.16 -11.90 8.37
C PHE A 356 5.53 -11.22 8.48
N ILE A 357 5.89 -10.44 7.46
CA ILE A 357 7.20 -9.77 7.38
C ILE A 357 7.22 -8.54 8.30
N LEU A 358 6.26 -7.63 8.10
CA LEU A 358 6.20 -6.36 8.81
C LEU A 358 5.33 -6.45 10.07
N MET A 359 5.73 -5.71 11.09
CA MET A 359 4.99 -5.42 12.31
C MET A 359 4.41 -3.99 12.25
N HIS A 360 3.63 -3.61 13.24
CA HIS A 360 3.24 -2.22 13.52
C HIS A 360 2.45 -1.54 12.41
N SER A 361 1.46 -2.25 11.85
CA SER A 361 0.46 -1.66 10.95
C SER A 361 -0.87 -1.45 11.67
N THR A 362 -1.68 -0.51 11.16
CA THR A 362 -2.99 -0.21 11.73
C THR A 362 -4.07 -0.25 10.65
N GLY A 363 -4.98 -1.23 10.72
CA GLY A 363 -6.07 -1.42 9.78
C GLY A 363 -7.18 -0.38 9.94
N ALA A 364 -7.91 -0.43 11.06
CA ALA A 364 -9.03 0.46 11.32
C ALA A 364 -9.15 0.82 12.81
N TYR A 365 -8.34 1.75 13.26
CA TYR A 365 -8.25 2.20 14.66
C TYR A 365 -9.60 2.56 15.30
N PRO A 366 -10.52 3.32 14.63
CA PRO A 366 -11.79 3.67 15.22
C PRO A 366 -12.72 2.48 15.54
N PHE A 367 -12.44 1.32 14.94
CA PHE A 367 -13.18 0.07 15.17
C PHE A 367 -12.43 -0.91 16.07
N SER A 368 -11.29 -0.51 16.63
CA SER A 368 -10.39 -1.40 17.37
C SER A 368 -10.08 -2.70 16.59
N SER A 369 -9.95 -2.58 15.27
CA SER A 369 -9.72 -3.69 14.35
C SER A 369 -8.34 -3.55 13.71
N GLU A 370 -7.53 -4.60 13.87
CA GLU A 370 -6.19 -4.67 13.27
C GLU A 370 -5.31 -3.47 13.71
N VAL A 371 -5.18 -3.26 15.03
CA VAL A 371 -4.42 -2.16 15.62
C VAL A 371 -3.06 -2.67 16.09
N ASP A 372 -1.98 -2.07 15.56
CA ASP A 372 -0.60 -2.43 15.88
C ASP A 372 -0.29 -3.92 15.63
N VAL A 373 -0.66 -4.40 14.45
CA VAL A 373 -0.55 -5.80 14.02
C VAL A 373 0.08 -5.91 12.62
N PRO A 374 0.55 -7.12 12.21
CA PRO A 374 0.94 -7.33 10.82
C PRO A 374 -0.27 -7.31 9.89
N LEU A 375 -0.08 -6.81 8.66
CA LEU A 375 -1.14 -6.78 7.65
C LEU A 375 -0.62 -7.31 6.31
N THR A 376 -1.41 -8.16 5.65
CA THR A 376 -1.01 -8.80 4.39
C THR A 376 -0.67 -7.80 3.28
N TYR A 377 -1.33 -6.64 3.25
CA TYR A 377 -1.03 -5.59 2.27
C TYR A 377 0.21 -4.76 2.63
N ALA A 378 0.60 -4.70 3.90
CA ALA A 378 1.87 -4.10 4.29
C ALA A 378 3.04 -4.88 3.67
N ASP A 379 3.01 -6.20 3.78
CA ASP A 379 4.02 -7.09 3.20
C ASP A 379 4.05 -6.99 1.67
N TYR A 380 2.88 -6.93 1.03
CA TYR A 380 2.78 -6.78 -0.42
C TYR A 380 3.47 -5.51 -0.93
N TYR A 381 3.12 -4.34 -0.39
CA TYR A 381 3.69 -3.07 -0.84
C TYR A 381 5.15 -2.92 -0.42
N TYR A 382 5.56 -3.52 0.69
CA TYR A 382 6.97 -3.57 1.07
C TYR A 382 7.81 -4.33 0.04
N LEU A 383 7.36 -5.52 -0.38
CA LEU A 383 8.05 -6.29 -1.42
C LEU A 383 8.02 -5.62 -2.79
N GLU A 384 6.92 -4.94 -3.12
CA GLU A 384 6.87 -4.12 -4.34
C GLU A 384 7.92 -3.00 -4.27
N ALA A 385 7.99 -2.27 -3.15
CA ALA A 385 8.96 -1.20 -2.95
C ALA A 385 10.41 -1.72 -3.04
N LEU A 386 10.73 -2.83 -2.36
CA LEU A 386 12.04 -3.47 -2.45
C LEU A 386 12.38 -3.89 -3.88
N THR A 387 11.43 -4.46 -4.61
CA THR A 387 11.63 -4.91 -6.00
C THR A 387 11.84 -3.73 -6.94
N ARG A 388 11.06 -2.64 -6.79
CA ARG A 388 11.25 -1.39 -7.53
C ARG A 388 12.62 -0.78 -7.24
N LEU A 389 13.00 -0.71 -5.98
CA LEU A 389 14.29 -0.16 -5.55
C LEU A 389 15.46 -0.99 -6.06
N LYS A 390 15.39 -2.32 -6.00
CA LYS A 390 16.40 -3.22 -6.55
C LYS A 390 16.65 -2.96 -8.03
N ARG A 391 15.57 -2.83 -8.82
CA ARG A 391 15.69 -2.50 -10.26
C ARG A 391 16.36 -1.14 -10.48
N ARG A 392 16.01 -0.14 -9.66
CA ARG A 392 16.60 1.20 -9.75
C ARG A 392 18.09 1.23 -9.41
N LEU A 393 18.53 0.40 -8.46
CA LEU A 393 19.95 0.29 -8.07
C LEU A 393 20.79 -0.49 -9.08
N GLN A 394 20.16 -1.24 -9.99
CA GLN A 394 20.81 -2.01 -11.06
C GLN A 394 20.82 -1.30 -12.42
N SER A 395 20.05 -0.21 -12.58
CA SER A 395 19.99 0.59 -13.80
C SER A 395 21.04 1.70 -13.81
#